data_59d64440e7529e3028d095680cc12f87
#
_entry.id   59d64440e7529e3028d095680cc12f87
#
_cell.length_a   1.000
_cell.length_b   1.000
_cell.length_c   1.000
_cell.angle_alpha   90.00
_cell.angle_beta   90.00
_cell.angle_gamma   90.00
#
_symmetry.space_group_name_H-M   'P 1'
#
loop_
_entity.id
_entity.type
_entity.pdbx_description
1 polymer ?
#
loop_
_entity_poly.entity_id
_entity_poly.type
_entity_poly.pdbx_seq_one_letter_code
_entity_poly.pdbx_strand_id
1 'polypeptide(L)'
;MIITPQDSCSFGKLTGDHYQAIRQSNDPALKALMDNYNIWAKGTTHDPEVASSVLFDTVAVYLAYTTEHLVMKNMGIRVTDEGVTAPDVNAQHMDVALDWTNLDTFHQYLTDRLLSPIVQ
;
A
#
# COMPACT_ATOMS: atom_id res chain seq x y z
N MET A 1 -11.23 -1.51 -15.56
CA MET A 1 -10.70 -0.64 -14.49
C MET A 1 -10.62 -1.48 -13.24
N ILE A 2 -9.48 -1.41 -12.54
CA ILE A 2 -9.28 -2.07 -11.24
C ILE A 2 -9.34 -0.99 -10.17
N ILE A 3 -10.03 -1.26 -9.08
CA ILE A 3 -10.08 -0.40 -7.89
C ILE A 3 -9.76 -1.22 -6.64
N THR A 4 -9.32 -0.54 -5.59
CA THR A 4 -9.12 -1.13 -4.28
C THR A 4 -9.73 -0.22 -3.21
N PRO A 5 -10.56 -0.77 -2.30
CA PRO A 5 -11.10 -0.01 -1.19
C PRO A 5 -10.00 0.37 -0.19
N GLN A 6 -10.24 1.43 0.57
CA GLN A 6 -9.33 1.87 1.62
C GLN A 6 -9.05 0.76 2.65
N ASP A 7 -10.06 -0.06 2.94
CA ASP A 7 -9.92 -1.17 3.89
C ASP A 7 -8.85 -2.17 3.46
N SER A 8 -8.85 -2.56 2.17
CA SER A 8 -7.82 -3.47 1.63
C SER A 8 -6.44 -2.84 1.59
N CYS A 9 -6.35 -1.53 1.34
CA CYS A 9 -5.10 -0.77 1.37
C CYS A 9 -4.55 -0.59 2.79
N SER A 10 -5.40 -0.61 3.82
CA SER A 10 -5.01 -0.37 5.21
C SER A 10 -3.99 -1.40 5.74
N PHE A 11 -3.95 -2.58 5.12
CA PHE A 11 -2.95 -3.60 5.41
C PHE A 11 -1.56 -3.30 4.83
N GLY A 12 -1.44 -2.33 3.91
CA GLY A 12 -0.17 -1.91 3.31
C GLY A 12 0.72 -1.12 4.28
N LYS A 13 0.95 -1.65 5.48
CA LYS A 13 1.78 -1.07 6.52
C LYS A 13 2.98 -1.97 6.78
N LEU A 14 4.19 -1.46 6.57
CA LEU A 14 5.40 -2.21 6.86
C LEU A 14 5.74 -2.17 8.35
N THR A 15 6.04 -3.34 8.90
CA THR A 15 6.45 -3.54 10.29
C THR A 15 7.59 -4.56 10.36
N GLY A 16 8.15 -4.78 11.56
CA GLY A 16 9.13 -5.83 11.80
C GLY A 16 10.34 -5.74 10.86
N ASP A 17 10.82 -6.89 10.42
CA ASP A 17 12.06 -6.99 9.63
C ASP A 17 11.98 -6.25 8.30
N HIS A 18 10.85 -6.25 7.62
CA HIS A 18 10.63 -5.50 6.37
C HIS A 18 10.87 -4.01 6.56
N TYR A 19 10.29 -3.44 7.61
CA TYR A 19 10.45 -2.01 7.90
C TYR A 19 11.85 -1.68 8.38
N GLN A 20 12.43 -2.49 9.24
CA GLN A 20 13.77 -2.27 9.78
C GLN A 20 14.85 -2.37 8.70
N ALA A 21 14.70 -3.26 7.71
CA ALA A 21 15.60 -3.34 6.58
C ALA A 21 15.67 -2.02 5.79
N ILE A 22 14.54 -1.37 5.57
CA ILE A 22 14.49 -0.06 4.90
C ILE A 22 15.13 1.02 5.78
N ARG A 23 14.81 1.07 7.06
CA ARG A 23 15.36 2.06 7.99
C ARG A 23 16.87 1.99 8.14
N GLN A 24 17.42 0.80 8.11
CA GLN A 24 18.86 0.55 8.28
C GLN A 24 19.64 0.63 6.97
N SER A 25 18.96 0.88 5.86
CA SER A 25 19.60 1.00 4.56
C SER A 25 20.60 2.15 4.52
N ASN A 26 21.73 1.91 3.85
CA ASN A 26 22.73 2.95 3.55
C ASN A 26 22.47 3.70 2.24
N ASP A 27 21.41 3.33 1.51
CA ASP A 27 21.02 4.02 0.29
C ASP A 27 20.66 5.48 0.57
N PRO A 28 21.24 6.46 -0.15
CA PRO A 28 20.98 7.88 0.09
C PRO A 28 19.52 8.28 -0.12
N ALA A 29 18.81 7.65 -1.05
CA ALA A 29 17.40 7.95 -1.32
C ALA A 29 16.52 7.46 -0.16
N LEU A 30 16.80 6.26 0.37
CA LEU A 30 16.08 5.74 1.54
C LEU A 30 16.38 6.53 2.79
N LYS A 31 17.61 7.01 2.98
CA LYS A 31 17.93 7.94 4.09
C LYS A 31 17.13 9.22 4.00
N ALA A 32 17.10 9.86 2.83
CA ALA A 32 16.31 11.07 2.61
C ALA A 32 14.81 10.83 2.81
N LEU A 33 14.30 9.67 2.37
CA LEU A 33 12.92 9.26 2.62
C LEU A 33 12.64 9.16 4.13
N MET A 34 13.50 8.49 4.88
CA MET A 34 13.32 8.31 6.33
C MET A 34 13.46 9.64 7.09
N ASP A 35 14.33 10.54 6.66
CA ASP A 35 14.45 11.88 7.27
C ASP A 35 13.15 12.67 7.11
N ASN A 36 12.58 12.70 5.91
CA ASN A 36 11.28 13.33 5.65
C ASN A 36 10.16 12.67 6.46
N TYR A 37 10.20 11.35 6.54
CA TYR A 37 9.22 10.57 7.28
C TYR A 37 9.25 10.88 8.79
N ASN A 38 10.44 10.98 9.37
CA ASN A 38 10.64 11.37 10.77
C ASN A 38 10.17 12.81 11.04
N ILE A 39 10.31 13.73 10.08
CA ILE A 39 9.78 15.10 10.21
C ILE A 39 8.25 15.08 10.24
N TRP A 40 7.63 14.35 9.32
CA TRP A 40 6.17 14.20 9.27
C TRP A 40 5.63 13.58 10.55
N ALA A 41 6.27 12.54 11.07
CA ALA A 41 5.82 11.82 12.26
C ALA A 41 5.77 12.69 13.53
N LYS A 42 6.62 13.73 13.64
CA LYS A 42 6.62 14.66 14.78
C LYS A 42 5.28 15.37 14.98
N GLY A 43 4.49 15.53 13.94
CA GLY A 43 3.16 16.13 14.00
C GLY A 43 2.01 15.15 14.21
N THR A 44 2.30 13.89 14.43
CA THR A 44 1.32 12.79 14.52
C THR A 44 1.51 12.00 15.80
N THR A 45 0.59 11.06 16.06
CA THR A 45 0.73 10.06 17.14
C THR A 45 1.46 8.79 16.67
N HIS A 46 1.93 8.79 15.42
CA HIS A 46 2.60 7.66 14.82
C HIS A 46 4.05 7.53 15.30
N ASP A 47 4.48 6.32 15.66
CA ASP A 47 5.86 6.04 16.02
C ASP A 47 6.63 5.53 14.78
N PRO A 48 7.51 6.36 14.18
CA PRO A 48 8.28 6.00 13.00
C PRO A 48 9.42 5.01 13.30
N GLU A 49 9.68 4.67 14.56
CA GLU A 49 10.68 3.68 14.93
C GLU A 49 10.16 2.24 14.77
N VAL A 50 8.84 2.06 14.86
CA VAL A 50 8.20 0.74 14.93
C VAL A 50 7.60 0.32 13.61
N ALA A 51 7.00 1.24 12.87
CA ALA A 51 6.24 0.90 11.67
C ALA A 51 6.18 2.06 10.67
N SER A 52 5.88 1.76 9.41
CA SER A 52 5.50 2.78 8.43
C SER A 52 4.09 3.32 8.70
N SER A 53 3.73 4.45 8.09
CA SER A 53 2.32 4.78 7.87
C SER A 53 1.66 3.73 6.98
N VAL A 54 0.36 3.83 6.79
CA VAL A 54 -0.31 3.03 5.76
C VAL A 54 0.12 3.57 4.38
N LEU A 55 0.67 2.68 3.56
CA LEU A 55 1.26 3.00 2.25
C LEU A 55 0.21 2.76 1.14
N PHE A 56 -0.90 3.49 1.19
CA PHE A 56 -2.05 3.32 0.30
C PHE A 56 -1.68 3.27 -1.18
N ASP A 57 -0.87 4.22 -1.63
CA ASP A 57 -0.51 4.36 -3.05
C ASP A 57 0.35 3.21 -3.56
N THR A 58 1.14 2.58 -2.69
CA THR A 58 1.96 1.43 -3.08
C THR A 58 1.11 0.21 -3.45
N VAL A 59 -0.07 0.07 -2.86
CA VAL A 59 -1.04 -0.98 -3.22
C VAL A 59 -1.59 -0.71 -4.62
N ALA A 60 -1.93 0.54 -4.94
CA ALA A 60 -2.39 0.92 -6.28
C ALA A 60 -1.29 0.69 -7.33
N VAL A 61 -0.04 1.01 -7.02
CA VAL A 61 1.11 0.71 -7.89
C VAL A 61 1.26 -0.79 -8.10
N TYR A 62 1.15 -1.60 -7.03
CA TYR A 62 1.21 -3.06 -7.12
C TYR A 62 0.13 -3.61 -8.07
N LEU A 63 -1.10 -3.13 -7.95
CA LEU A 63 -2.22 -3.50 -8.81
C LEU A 63 -2.03 -3.15 -10.30
N ALA A 64 -1.16 -2.19 -10.61
CA ALA A 64 -0.80 -1.87 -12.00
C ALA A 64 0.08 -2.96 -12.65
N TYR A 65 0.74 -3.80 -11.86
CA TYR A 65 1.61 -4.89 -12.34
C TYR A 65 0.95 -6.25 -12.26
N THR A 66 0.22 -6.52 -11.18
CA THR A 66 -0.31 -7.85 -10.88
C THR A 66 -1.53 -7.78 -9.97
N THR A 67 -2.37 -8.81 -10.06
CA THR A 67 -3.46 -9.07 -9.11
C THR A 67 -3.20 -10.32 -8.27
N GLU A 68 -2.00 -10.91 -8.42
CA GLU A 68 -1.62 -12.06 -7.58
C GLU A 68 -1.67 -11.68 -6.10
N HIS A 69 -2.01 -12.64 -5.28
CA HIS A 69 -2.14 -12.48 -3.84
C HIS A 69 -3.27 -11.55 -3.38
N LEU A 70 -4.19 -11.19 -4.27
CA LEU A 70 -5.39 -10.41 -3.97
C LEU A 70 -6.66 -11.21 -4.25
N VAL A 71 -7.67 -10.98 -3.44
CA VAL A 71 -9.03 -11.47 -3.67
C VAL A 71 -9.73 -10.49 -4.60
N MET A 72 -9.81 -10.85 -5.87
CA MET A 72 -10.44 -10.04 -6.91
C MET A 72 -11.91 -10.40 -7.10
N LYS A 73 -12.79 -9.42 -7.22
CA LYS A 73 -14.20 -9.62 -7.52
C LYS A 73 -14.68 -8.60 -8.55
N ASN A 74 -15.33 -9.07 -9.61
CA ASN A 74 -16.03 -8.19 -10.54
C ASN A 74 -17.41 -7.83 -9.97
N MET A 75 -17.67 -6.54 -9.75
CA MET A 75 -18.91 -6.07 -9.14
C MET A 75 -19.25 -4.65 -9.56
N GLY A 76 -20.53 -4.33 -9.60
CA GLY A 76 -21.01 -2.97 -9.82
C GLY A 76 -20.71 -2.08 -8.62
N ILE A 77 -20.17 -0.90 -8.88
CA ILE A 77 -19.81 0.09 -7.86
C ILE A 77 -20.41 1.43 -8.22
N ARG A 78 -21.06 2.06 -7.24
CA ARG A 78 -21.48 3.46 -7.31
C ARG A 78 -20.80 4.29 -6.22
N VAL A 79 -20.70 5.57 -6.46
CA VAL A 79 -20.31 6.56 -5.43
C VAL A 79 -21.58 7.21 -4.91
N THR A 80 -21.74 7.25 -3.59
CA THR A 80 -22.87 7.92 -2.93
C THR A 80 -22.69 9.44 -2.91
N ASP A 81 -23.73 10.16 -2.54
CA ASP A 81 -23.67 11.62 -2.41
C ASP A 81 -22.69 12.07 -1.32
N GLU A 82 -22.41 11.20 -0.34
CA GLU A 82 -21.41 11.42 0.72
C GLU A 82 -19.98 11.06 0.28
N GLY A 83 -19.77 10.64 -0.98
CA GLY A 83 -18.45 10.26 -1.51
C GLY A 83 -18.00 8.85 -1.13
N VAL A 84 -18.88 8.01 -0.61
CA VAL A 84 -18.56 6.61 -0.25
C VAL A 84 -18.79 5.69 -1.45
N THR A 85 -17.85 4.78 -1.71
CA THR A 85 -18.04 3.71 -2.69
C THR A 85 -18.89 2.58 -2.11
N ALA A 86 -19.95 2.18 -2.81
CA ALA A 86 -20.87 1.14 -2.38
C ALA A 86 -21.16 0.14 -3.51
N PRO A 87 -21.36 -1.15 -3.20
CA PRO A 87 -21.83 -2.12 -4.17
C PRO A 87 -23.22 -1.75 -4.72
N ASP A 88 -23.38 -1.84 -6.04
CA ASP A 88 -24.66 -1.64 -6.70
C ASP A 88 -24.70 -2.50 -7.98
N VAL A 89 -25.60 -3.47 -8.03
CA VAL A 89 -25.69 -4.42 -9.15
C VAL A 89 -26.08 -3.76 -10.49
N ASN A 90 -26.64 -2.56 -10.44
CA ASN A 90 -27.06 -1.80 -11.62
C ASN A 90 -26.00 -0.77 -12.06
N ALA A 91 -24.93 -0.60 -11.26
CA ALA A 91 -23.86 0.34 -11.58
C ALA A 91 -22.83 -0.29 -12.52
N GLN A 92 -21.88 0.54 -12.97
CA GLN A 92 -20.76 0.07 -13.78
C GLN A 92 -19.94 -0.97 -13.03
N HIS A 93 -19.71 -2.10 -13.68
CA HIS A 93 -18.89 -3.17 -13.16
C HIS A 93 -17.40 -2.84 -13.28
N MET A 94 -16.67 -3.20 -12.24
CA MET A 94 -15.20 -3.06 -12.15
C MET A 94 -14.63 -4.28 -11.43
N ASP A 95 -13.34 -4.50 -11.62
CA ASP A 95 -12.60 -5.48 -10.84
C ASP A 95 -12.14 -4.83 -9.53
N VAL A 96 -12.57 -5.38 -8.42
CA VAL A 96 -12.33 -4.83 -7.09
C VAL A 96 -11.40 -5.76 -6.30
N ALA A 97 -10.27 -5.22 -5.82
CA ALA A 97 -9.37 -5.92 -4.93
C ALA A 97 -9.89 -5.79 -3.49
N LEU A 98 -10.55 -6.82 -2.97
CA LEU A 98 -11.27 -6.77 -1.71
C LEU A 98 -10.43 -7.13 -0.50
N ASP A 99 -9.45 -8.02 -0.67
CA ASP A 99 -8.66 -8.56 0.42
C ASP A 99 -7.35 -9.16 -0.11
N TRP A 100 -6.50 -9.60 0.79
CA TRP A 100 -5.23 -10.26 0.49
C TRP A 100 -5.31 -11.77 0.73
N THR A 101 -4.82 -12.55 -0.21
CA THR A 101 -4.58 -13.99 -0.01
C THR A 101 -3.19 -14.24 0.58
N ASN A 102 -2.23 -13.35 0.30
CA ASN A 102 -0.89 -13.39 0.86
C ASN A 102 -0.28 -11.97 0.94
N LEU A 103 -0.52 -11.31 2.05
CA LEU A 103 -0.04 -9.95 2.32
C LEU A 103 1.49 -9.89 2.49
N ASP A 104 2.09 -10.93 3.07
CA ASP A 104 3.54 -10.96 3.30
C ASP A 104 4.33 -10.91 2.00
N THR A 105 3.84 -11.56 0.95
CA THR A 105 4.44 -11.47 -0.38
C THR A 105 4.44 -10.04 -0.94
N PHE A 106 3.40 -9.26 -0.69
CA PHE A 106 3.37 -7.84 -1.04
C PHE A 106 4.41 -7.04 -0.22
N HIS A 107 4.48 -7.28 1.09
CA HIS A 107 5.47 -6.62 1.94
C HIS A 107 6.90 -6.95 1.51
N GLN A 108 7.18 -8.21 1.18
CA GLN A 108 8.47 -8.63 0.65
C GLN A 108 8.77 -7.95 -0.69
N TYR A 109 7.82 -7.98 -1.63
CA TYR A 109 7.95 -7.32 -2.93
C TYR A 109 8.30 -5.82 -2.78
N LEU A 110 7.57 -5.11 -1.93
CA LEU A 110 7.79 -3.68 -1.69
C LEU A 110 9.17 -3.42 -1.07
N THR A 111 9.54 -4.22 -0.08
CA THR A 111 10.84 -4.14 0.57
C THR A 111 11.98 -4.37 -0.42
N ASP A 112 11.89 -5.41 -1.23
CA ASP A 112 12.91 -5.74 -2.24
C ASP A 112 13.03 -4.62 -3.29
N ARG A 113 11.91 -4.05 -3.72
CA ARG A 113 11.92 -2.93 -4.67
C ARG A 113 12.57 -1.67 -4.11
N LEU A 114 12.31 -1.35 -2.84
CA LEU A 114 12.90 -0.20 -2.18
C LEU A 114 14.40 -0.38 -1.89
N LEU A 115 14.83 -1.61 -1.59
CA LEU A 115 16.22 -1.92 -1.33
C LEU A 115 17.04 -2.20 -2.61
N SER A 116 16.38 -2.40 -3.75
CA SER A 116 17.07 -2.63 -5.02
C SER A 116 17.78 -1.35 -5.47
N PRO A 117 19.06 -1.43 -5.87
CA PRO A 117 19.77 -0.27 -6.38
C PRO A 117 19.06 0.28 -7.62
N ILE A 118 18.94 1.60 -7.69
CA ILE A 118 18.47 2.27 -8.92
C ILE A 118 19.56 2.03 -9.98
N VAL A 119 19.26 1.18 -10.94
CA VAL A 119 20.13 1.02 -12.11
C VAL A 119 20.04 2.33 -12.90
N GLN A 120 21.13 3.11 -12.88
CA GLN A 120 21.29 4.30 -13.71
C GLN A 120 21.57 3.93 -15.15
#